data_59b1afff161bd6c5f74aeed6363e6e41
#
_entry.id   59b1afff161bd6c5f74aeed6363e6e41
#
_cell.length_a   1.000
_cell.length_b   1.000
_cell.length_c   1.000
_cell.angle_alpha   90.00
_cell.angle_beta   90.00
_cell.angle_gamma   90.00
#
_symmetry.space_group_name_H-M   'P 1'
#
loop_
_entity.id
_entity.type
_entity.pdbx_description
1 polymer ?
#
loop_
_entity_poly.entity_id
_entity_poly.type
_entity_poly.pdbx_seq_one_letter_code
_entity_poly.pdbx_strand_id
1 'polypeptide(L)'
;HYDTIYRKPMILLFPIIALVTGFVMLILSADLFTDNGVKIANVYKISPLIIGIIIFGFGTSAPEIFVSIFAAFQDHPELAVGNAFGSNILNIALVLGITAMIVPITVNIKATIKQWYFLIAYTLITGALLLWDKHLGFFDGCILLGLLGLFLWHTFKESKKVHDKFDNLSSNVDISQKWIIWRNLLISLVVLLVSAQLIVYAGV
;
A
#
# COMPACT_ATOMS: atom_id res chain seq x y z
N HIS A 1 16.17 46.43 0.38
CA HIS A 1 15.50 46.03 1.65
C HIS A 1 13.96 45.78 1.49
N TYR A 2 13.30 46.33 0.46
CA TYR A 2 11.87 46.14 0.21
C TYR A 2 11.53 44.77 -0.43
N ASP A 3 12.40 44.22 -1.27
CA ASP A 3 12.17 42.93 -1.95
C ASP A 3 12.21 41.71 -1.03
N THR A 4 12.88 41.80 0.11
CA THR A 4 13.06 40.66 1.05
C THR A 4 11.82 40.43 1.92
N ILE A 5 11.00 41.46 2.19
CA ILE A 5 9.84 41.39 3.08
C ILE A 5 8.64 40.78 2.37
N TYR A 6 8.47 41.01 1.07
CA TYR A 6 7.36 40.46 0.27
C TYR A 6 7.65 39.07 -0.34
N ARG A 7 8.92 38.70 -0.48
CA ARG A 7 9.28 37.35 -0.97
C ARG A 7 9.04 36.24 0.03
N LYS A 8 9.23 36.48 1.32
CA LYS A 8 9.04 35.44 2.36
C LYS A 8 7.62 34.89 2.47
N PRO A 9 6.54 35.71 2.53
CA PRO A 9 5.19 35.17 2.63
C PRO A 9 4.76 34.44 1.35
N MET A 10 5.22 34.86 0.18
CA MET A 10 4.86 34.23 -1.10
C MET A 10 5.59 32.88 -1.28
N ILE A 11 6.81 32.74 -0.73
CA ILE A 11 7.56 31.47 -0.74
C ILE A 11 6.88 30.41 0.15
N LEU A 12 6.26 30.82 1.27
CA LEU A 12 5.55 29.92 2.19
C LEU A 12 4.12 29.61 1.73
N LEU A 13 3.50 30.49 0.96
CA LEU A 13 2.11 30.32 0.51
C LEU A 13 1.95 29.12 -0.43
N PHE A 14 2.91 28.92 -1.35
CA PHE A 14 2.88 27.83 -2.31
C PHE A 14 2.98 26.44 -1.65
N PRO A 15 3.94 26.17 -0.74
CA PRO A 15 3.98 24.92 0.02
C PRO A 15 2.72 24.69 0.85
N ILE A 16 2.16 25.71 1.49
CA ILE A 16 0.91 25.57 2.28
C ILE A 16 -0.27 25.18 1.38
N ILE A 17 -0.43 25.84 0.24
CA ILE A 17 -1.48 25.49 -0.72
C ILE A 17 -1.28 24.06 -1.25
N ALA A 18 -0.05 23.70 -1.60
CA ALA A 18 0.29 22.35 -2.06
C ALA A 18 0.00 21.30 -0.99
N LEU A 19 0.34 21.59 0.27
CA LEU A 19 0.08 20.71 1.41
C LEU A 19 -1.44 20.49 1.60
N VAL A 20 -2.20 21.58 1.70
CA VAL A 20 -3.67 21.50 1.90
C VAL A 20 -4.34 20.79 0.73
N THR A 21 -3.98 21.15 -0.51
CA THR A 21 -4.51 20.52 -1.72
C THR A 21 -4.14 19.04 -1.77
N GLY A 22 -2.89 18.70 -1.46
CA GLY A 22 -2.41 17.33 -1.37
C GLY A 22 -3.19 16.50 -0.35
N PHE A 23 -3.45 17.02 0.84
CA PHE A 23 -4.26 16.32 1.86
C PHE A 23 -5.71 16.12 1.42
N VAL A 24 -6.36 17.14 0.87
CA VAL A 24 -7.73 17.01 0.37
C VAL A 24 -7.81 15.96 -0.74
N MET A 25 -6.90 16.03 -1.71
CA MET A 25 -6.83 15.05 -2.80
C MET A 25 -6.54 13.65 -2.28
N LEU A 26 -5.65 13.52 -1.28
CA LEU A 26 -5.31 12.24 -0.66
C LEU A 26 -6.54 11.58 -0.04
N ILE A 27 -7.29 12.31 0.79
CA ILE A 27 -8.50 11.79 1.44
C ILE A 27 -9.53 11.35 0.40
N LEU A 28 -9.86 12.24 -0.55
CA LEU A 28 -10.87 11.94 -1.57
C LEU A 28 -10.47 10.77 -2.48
N SER A 29 -9.20 10.69 -2.86
CA SER A 29 -8.71 9.58 -3.68
C SER A 29 -8.63 8.26 -2.93
N ALA A 30 -8.29 8.28 -1.63
CA ALA A 30 -8.28 7.09 -0.78
C ALA A 30 -9.69 6.49 -0.62
N ASP A 31 -10.70 7.32 -0.40
CA ASP A 31 -12.10 6.89 -0.32
C ASP A 31 -12.55 6.27 -1.65
N LEU A 32 -12.31 6.96 -2.77
CA LEU A 32 -12.65 6.44 -4.09
C LEU A 32 -11.92 5.14 -4.43
N PHE A 33 -10.64 5.02 -4.05
CA PHE A 33 -9.84 3.82 -4.25
C PHE A 33 -10.40 2.65 -3.46
N THR A 34 -10.74 2.87 -2.19
CA THR A 34 -11.32 1.87 -1.30
C THR A 34 -12.68 1.41 -1.81
N ASP A 35 -13.57 2.33 -2.16
CA ASP A 35 -14.91 2.02 -2.68
C ASP A 35 -14.85 1.20 -3.97
N ASN A 36 -13.99 1.57 -4.91
CA ASN A 36 -13.85 0.83 -6.17
C ASN A 36 -13.17 -0.53 -5.93
N GLY A 37 -12.24 -0.64 -5.00
CA GLY A 37 -11.66 -1.91 -4.57
C GLY A 37 -12.72 -2.87 -4.03
N VAL A 38 -13.61 -2.41 -3.15
CA VAL A 38 -14.74 -3.19 -2.63
C VAL A 38 -15.70 -3.59 -3.75
N LYS A 39 -16.00 -2.70 -4.70
CA LYS A 39 -16.82 -3.04 -5.87
C LYS A 39 -16.17 -4.15 -6.72
N ILE A 40 -14.86 -4.10 -6.93
CA ILE A 40 -14.11 -5.17 -7.62
C ILE A 40 -14.23 -6.49 -6.85
N ALA A 41 -14.06 -6.46 -5.50
CA ALA A 41 -14.26 -7.63 -4.67
C ALA A 41 -15.61 -8.31 -4.95
N ASN A 42 -16.67 -7.52 -4.94
CA ASN A 42 -18.03 -8.00 -5.17
C ASN A 42 -18.23 -8.53 -6.60
N VAL A 43 -17.71 -7.82 -7.61
CA VAL A 43 -17.83 -8.22 -9.04
C VAL A 43 -17.14 -9.55 -9.32
N TYR A 44 -15.94 -9.74 -8.78
CA TYR A 44 -15.14 -10.94 -8.99
C TYR A 44 -15.33 -11.98 -7.89
N LYS A 45 -16.24 -11.68 -6.97
CA LYS A 45 -16.54 -12.53 -5.83
C LYS A 45 -15.26 -12.92 -5.06
N ILE A 46 -14.40 -11.98 -4.80
CA ILE A 46 -13.14 -12.14 -4.08
C ILE A 46 -13.34 -11.69 -2.62
N SER A 47 -12.75 -12.40 -1.67
CA SER A 47 -12.89 -12.01 -0.27
C SER A 47 -12.29 -10.61 0.00
N PRO A 48 -12.90 -9.79 0.88
CA PRO A 48 -12.38 -8.49 1.24
C PRO A 48 -10.93 -8.51 1.74
N LEU A 49 -10.52 -9.60 2.41
CA LEU A 49 -9.16 -9.79 2.88
C LEU A 49 -8.14 -9.80 1.72
N ILE A 50 -8.47 -10.45 0.61
CA ILE A 50 -7.59 -10.52 -0.55
C ILE A 50 -7.51 -9.18 -1.28
N ILE A 51 -8.62 -8.48 -1.38
CA ILE A 51 -8.61 -7.12 -1.92
C ILE A 51 -7.70 -6.23 -1.08
N GLY A 52 -7.79 -6.33 0.27
CA GLY A 52 -6.89 -5.64 1.17
C GLY A 52 -5.42 -5.96 0.91
N ILE A 53 -5.07 -7.23 0.77
CA ILE A 53 -3.68 -7.66 0.58
C ILE A 53 -3.17 -7.31 -0.83
N ILE A 54 -3.96 -7.56 -1.87
CA ILE A 54 -3.46 -7.45 -3.26
C ILE A 54 -3.67 -6.05 -3.81
N ILE A 55 -4.89 -5.54 -3.81
CA ILE A 55 -5.16 -4.24 -4.45
C ILE A 55 -4.65 -3.11 -3.56
N PHE A 56 -5.06 -3.10 -2.28
CA PHE A 56 -4.64 -2.03 -1.38
C PHE A 56 -3.18 -2.17 -0.97
N GLY A 57 -2.70 -3.38 -0.63
CA GLY A 57 -1.31 -3.61 -0.25
C GLY A 57 -0.34 -3.22 -1.37
N PHE A 58 -0.49 -3.75 -2.58
CA PHE A 58 0.37 -3.37 -3.70
C PHE A 58 0.17 -1.93 -4.14
N GLY A 59 -1.08 -1.46 -4.24
CA GLY A 59 -1.39 -0.12 -4.71
C GLY A 59 -0.77 0.96 -3.83
N THR A 60 -0.92 0.85 -2.52
CA THR A 60 -0.37 1.84 -1.57
C THR A 60 1.13 1.69 -1.37
N SER A 61 1.73 0.52 -1.61
CA SER A 61 3.18 0.30 -1.55
C SER A 61 3.91 0.61 -2.86
N ALA A 62 3.21 1.08 -3.90
CA ALA A 62 3.86 1.44 -5.17
C ALA A 62 4.97 2.50 -5.00
N PRO A 63 4.80 3.60 -4.22
CA PRO A 63 5.88 4.55 -3.98
C PRO A 63 7.13 3.90 -3.38
N GLU A 64 6.95 3.03 -2.37
CA GLU A 64 8.04 2.33 -1.70
C GLU A 64 8.80 1.41 -2.65
N ILE A 65 8.06 0.72 -3.54
CA ILE A 65 8.66 -0.13 -4.57
C ILE A 65 9.53 0.72 -5.51
N PHE A 66 9.02 1.84 -6.00
CA PHE A 66 9.77 2.74 -6.89
C PHE A 66 11.00 3.33 -6.19
N VAL A 67 10.86 3.83 -4.96
CA VAL A 67 11.99 4.36 -4.18
C VAL A 67 13.07 3.30 -4.01
N SER A 68 12.71 2.08 -3.64
CA SER A 68 13.67 0.98 -3.44
C SER A 68 14.36 0.59 -4.76
N ILE A 69 13.64 0.53 -5.87
CA ILE A 69 14.21 0.25 -7.20
C ILE A 69 15.19 1.35 -7.61
N PHE A 70 14.80 2.63 -7.50
CA PHE A 70 15.70 3.75 -7.85
C PHE A 70 16.92 3.83 -6.94
N ALA A 71 16.75 3.59 -5.63
CA ALA A 71 17.87 3.54 -4.70
C ALA A 71 18.88 2.44 -5.11
N ALA A 72 18.40 1.26 -5.47
CA ALA A 72 19.24 0.17 -5.94
C ALA A 72 19.98 0.51 -7.25
N PHE A 73 19.31 1.18 -8.21
CA PHE A 73 19.96 1.63 -9.45
C PHE A 73 20.99 2.74 -9.25
N GLN A 74 20.91 3.49 -8.14
CA GLN A 74 21.84 4.56 -7.79
C GLN A 74 22.97 4.10 -6.85
N ASP A 75 23.13 2.79 -6.69
CA ASP A 75 24.13 2.19 -5.78
C ASP A 75 23.94 2.59 -4.30
N HIS A 76 22.68 2.80 -3.87
CA HIS A 76 22.28 3.06 -2.49
C HIS A 76 21.39 1.94 -1.92
N PRO A 77 21.87 0.70 -1.82
CA PRO A 77 21.06 -0.44 -1.36
C PRO A 77 20.59 -0.29 0.10
N GLU A 78 21.36 0.41 0.94
CA GLU A 78 21.00 0.72 2.33
C GLU A 78 19.70 1.56 2.41
N LEU A 79 19.47 2.45 1.45
CA LEU A 79 18.25 3.24 1.38
C LEU A 79 17.04 2.34 0.99
N ALA A 80 17.25 1.40 0.07
CA ALA A 80 16.19 0.45 -0.31
C ALA A 80 15.77 -0.43 0.87
N VAL A 81 16.75 -0.97 1.62
CA VAL A 81 16.49 -1.79 2.82
C VAL A 81 15.82 -0.95 3.91
N GLY A 82 16.36 0.26 4.18
CA GLY A 82 15.79 1.19 5.16
C GLY A 82 14.35 1.59 4.84
N ASN A 83 14.04 1.85 3.56
CA ASN A 83 12.70 2.16 3.10
C ASN A 83 11.73 0.98 3.30
N ALA A 84 12.13 -0.25 2.96
CA ALA A 84 11.29 -1.42 3.10
C ALA A 84 10.97 -1.76 4.57
N PHE A 85 11.97 -1.75 5.45
CA PHE A 85 11.74 -2.01 6.87
C PHE A 85 11.10 -0.82 7.60
N GLY A 86 11.51 0.40 7.26
CA GLY A 86 10.99 1.63 7.87
C GLY A 86 9.50 1.82 7.60
N SER A 87 9.05 1.63 6.37
CA SER A 87 7.63 1.72 6.02
C SER A 87 6.78 0.68 6.77
N ASN A 88 7.27 -0.56 6.89
CA ASN A 88 6.57 -1.60 7.67
C ASN A 88 6.45 -1.24 9.16
N ILE A 89 7.53 -0.73 9.77
CA ILE A 89 7.52 -0.28 11.17
C ILE A 89 6.52 0.85 11.37
N LEU A 90 6.54 1.86 10.49
CA LEU A 90 5.61 2.99 10.55
C LEU A 90 4.16 2.57 10.33
N ASN A 91 3.91 1.67 9.39
CA ASN A 91 2.56 1.15 9.15
C ASN A 91 1.99 0.41 10.38
N ILE A 92 2.81 -0.37 11.07
CA ILE A 92 2.37 -1.10 12.27
C ILE A 92 2.33 -0.19 13.50
N ALA A 93 3.39 0.55 13.79
CA ALA A 93 3.48 1.31 15.03
C ALA A 93 2.67 2.61 14.98
N LEU A 94 2.77 3.37 13.88
CA LEU A 94 2.13 4.67 13.78
C LEU A 94 0.71 4.55 13.20
N VAL A 95 0.57 4.00 11.98
CA VAL A 95 -0.72 4.01 11.28
C VAL A 95 -1.72 3.13 12.00
N LEU A 96 -1.39 1.86 12.25
CA LEU A 96 -2.27 0.94 12.96
C LEU A 96 -2.49 1.39 14.42
N GLY A 97 -1.44 1.90 15.09
CA GLY A 97 -1.51 2.39 16.46
C GLY A 97 -2.46 3.57 16.61
N ILE A 98 -2.32 4.62 15.78
CA ILE A 98 -3.23 5.78 15.79
C ILE A 98 -4.65 5.36 15.42
N THR A 99 -4.82 4.53 14.40
CA THR A 99 -6.15 4.05 13.99
C THR A 99 -6.85 3.32 15.15
N ALA A 100 -6.15 2.46 15.87
CA ALA A 100 -6.69 1.73 17.01
C ALA A 100 -7.08 2.65 18.20
N MET A 101 -6.38 3.77 18.36
CA MET A 101 -6.74 4.79 19.35
C MET A 101 -8.02 5.54 19.00
N ILE A 102 -8.29 5.75 17.71
CA ILE A 102 -9.46 6.48 17.23
C ILE A 102 -10.69 5.55 17.14
N VAL A 103 -10.50 4.36 16.57
CA VAL A 103 -11.56 3.37 16.38
C VAL A 103 -11.05 1.99 16.75
N PRO A 104 -11.74 1.25 17.66
CA PRO A 104 -11.38 -0.11 18.00
C PRO A 104 -11.38 -1.03 16.77
N ILE A 105 -10.27 -1.71 16.53
CA ILE A 105 -10.10 -2.60 15.39
C ILE A 105 -10.46 -4.03 15.82
N THR A 106 -11.54 -4.58 15.26
CA THR A 106 -11.93 -5.98 15.48
C THR A 106 -11.26 -6.87 14.45
N VAL A 107 -10.51 -7.87 14.91
CA VAL A 107 -9.77 -8.78 14.03
C VAL A 107 -10.40 -10.18 14.05
N ASN A 108 -10.69 -10.72 12.87
CA ASN A 108 -11.06 -12.12 12.75
C ASN A 108 -9.77 -12.98 12.76
N ILE A 109 -9.38 -13.44 13.95
CA ILE A 109 -8.15 -14.20 14.15
C ILE A 109 -8.08 -15.44 13.24
N LYS A 110 -9.20 -16.17 13.02
CA LYS A 110 -9.21 -17.36 12.18
C LYS A 110 -8.91 -17.05 10.71
N ALA A 111 -9.30 -15.87 10.24
CA ALA A 111 -9.03 -15.44 8.89
C ALA A 111 -7.61 -14.87 8.72
N THR A 112 -7.00 -14.32 9.77
CA THR A 112 -5.77 -13.54 9.69
C THR A 112 -4.53 -14.30 10.19
N ILE A 113 -4.72 -15.36 11.01
CA ILE A 113 -3.61 -16.08 11.66
C ILE A 113 -2.59 -16.67 10.68
N LYS A 114 -3.02 -17.09 9.49
CA LYS A 114 -2.13 -17.65 8.48
C LYS A 114 -1.25 -16.58 7.86
N GLN A 115 -1.80 -15.40 7.58
CA GLN A 115 -1.05 -14.25 7.07
C GLN A 115 0.01 -13.80 8.09
N TRP A 116 -0.29 -13.92 9.37
CA TRP A 116 0.65 -13.67 10.45
C TRP A 116 1.85 -14.62 10.42
N TYR A 117 1.62 -15.92 10.24
CA TYR A 117 2.70 -16.89 10.10
C TYR A 117 3.57 -16.62 8.87
N PHE A 118 2.96 -16.25 7.74
CA PHE A 118 3.71 -15.85 6.57
C PHE A 118 4.55 -14.60 6.81
N LEU A 119 3.99 -13.57 7.45
CA LEU A 119 4.71 -12.34 7.77
C LEU A 119 5.93 -12.63 8.66
N ILE A 120 5.76 -13.41 9.73
CA ILE A 120 6.85 -13.81 10.62
C ILE A 120 7.91 -14.60 9.84
N ALA A 121 7.51 -15.60 9.06
CA ALA A 121 8.44 -16.39 8.25
C ALA A 121 9.23 -15.52 7.28
N TYR A 122 8.57 -14.59 6.59
CA TYR A 122 9.22 -13.63 5.69
C TYR A 122 10.24 -12.76 6.42
N THR A 123 9.85 -12.19 7.55
CA THR A 123 10.74 -11.32 8.33
C THR A 123 11.97 -12.09 8.81
N LEU A 124 11.80 -13.33 9.28
CA LEU A 124 12.90 -14.18 9.73
C LEU A 124 13.82 -14.59 8.59
N ILE A 125 13.27 -14.97 7.43
CA ILE A 125 14.06 -15.36 6.26
C ILE A 125 14.85 -14.15 5.75
N THR A 126 14.21 -12.99 5.57
CA THR A 126 14.89 -11.78 5.11
C THR A 126 15.98 -11.35 6.09
N GLY A 127 15.69 -11.40 7.41
CA GLY A 127 16.68 -11.12 8.44
C GLY A 127 17.86 -12.11 8.40
N ALA A 128 17.61 -13.40 8.22
CA ALA A 128 18.65 -14.42 8.10
C ALA A 128 19.54 -14.20 6.87
N LEU A 129 18.95 -13.87 5.71
CA LEU A 129 19.70 -13.55 4.49
C LEU A 129 20.59 -12.33 4.69
N LEU A 130 20.06 -11.26 5.30
CA LEU A 130 20.84 -10.05 5.59
C LEU A 130 21.98 -10.27 6.58
N LEU A 131 21.80 -11.17 7.58
CA LEU A 131 22.82 -11.46 8.58
C LEU A 131 23.89 -12.40 8.07
N TRP A 132 23.60 -13.19 7.02
CA TRP A 132 24.53 -14.21 6.50
C TRP A 132 25.76 -13.59 5.86
N ASP A 133 25.55 -12.70 4.88
CA ASP A 133 26.65 -12.08 4.13
C ASP A 133 26.60 -10.53 4.09
N LYS A 134 25.65 -9.95 4.84
CA LYS A 134 25.44 -8.49 5.00
C LYS A 134 25.07 -7.74 3.71
N HIS A 135 24.64 -8.46 2.68
CA HIS A 135 24.07 -7.88 1.47
C HIS A 135 22.96 -8.77 0.92
N LEU A 136 22.08 -8.20 0.11
CA LEU A 136 21.05 -8.93 -0.61
C LEU A 136 21.44 -9.00 -2.08
N GLY A 137 21.82 -10.18 -2.53
CA GLY A 137 22.21 -10.42 -3.91
C GLY A 137 21.02 -10.83 -4.80
N PHE A 138 21.33 -11.10 -6.07
CA PHE A 138 20.35 -11.54 -7.05
C PHE A 138 19.60 -12.82 -6.61
N PHE A 139 20.32 -13.81 -6.06
CA PHE A 139 19.70 -15.06 -5.61
C PHE A 139 18.76 -14.85 -4.42
N ASP A 140 19.12 -13.98 -3.48
CA ASP A 140 18.27 -13.63 -2.35
C ASP A 140 16.98 -12.94 -2.82
N GLY A 141 17.10 -12.04 -3.79
CA GLY A 141 15.97 -11.41 -4.46
C GLY A 141 15.03 -12.44 -5.13
N CYS A 142 15.60 -13.44 -5.83
CA CYS A 142 14.81 -14.53 -6.42
C CYS A 142 14.09 -15.38 -5.35
N ILE A 143 14.75 -15.67 -4.24
CA ILE A 143 14.13 -16.39 -3.10
C ILE A 143 12.96 -15.58 -2.54
N LEU A 144 13.15 -14.29 -2.25
CA LEU A 144 12.11 -13.42 -1.69
C LEU A 144 10.92 -13.26 -2.63
N LEU A 145 11.16 -13.09 -3.95
CA LEU A 145 10.10 -13.02 -4.95
C LEU A 145 9.36 -14.36 -5.10
N GLY A 146 10.09 -15.48 -5.05
CA GLY A 146 9.50 -16.82 -5.06
C GLY A 146 8.57 -17.05 -3.86
N LEU A 147 9.00 -16.64 -2.68
CA LEU A 147 8.18 -16.68 -1.47
C LEU A 147 6.96 -15.76 -1.58
N LEU A 148 7.09 -14.56 -2.15
CA LEU A 148 5.96 -13.67 -2.43
C LEU A 148 4.95 -14.34 -3.36
N GLY A 149 5.42 -14.98 -4.43
CA GLY A 149 4.57 -15.75 -5.34
C GLY A 149 3.81 -16.89 -4.64
N LEU A 150 4.48 -17.61 -3.75
CA LEU A 150 3.85 -18.67 -2.93
C LEU A 150 2.80 -18.10 -1.99
N PHE A 151 3.09 -16.99 -1.33
CA PHE A 151 2.12 -16.31 -0.46
C PHE A 151 0.88 -15.87 -1.24
N LEU A 152 1.05 -15.21 -2.37
CA LEU A 152 -0.06 -14.75 -3.20
C LEU A 152 -0.89 -15.95 -3.71
N TRP A 153 -0.24 -16.98 -4.20
CA TRP A 153 -0.91 -18.20 -4.67
C TRP A 153 -1.72 -18.86 -3.56
N HIS A 154 -1.13 -19.01 -2.35
CA HIS A 154 -1.80 -19.58 -1.19
C HIS A 154 -3.01 -18.73 -0.78
N THR A 155 -2.83 -17.41 -0.73
CA THR A 155 -3.88 -16.46 -0.36
C THR A 155 -5.05 -16.50 -1.35
N PHE A 156 -4.77 -16.56 -2.66
CA PHE A 156 -5.81 -16.74 -3.68
C PHE A 156 -6.55 -18.08 -3.56
N LYS A 157 -5.83 -19.16 -3.29
CA LYS A 157 -6.43 -20.49 -3.15
C LYS A 157 -7.37 -20.59 -1.94
N GLU A 158 -7.03 -19.93 -0.85
CA GLU A 158 -7.90 -19.88 0.34
C GLU A 158 -9.15 -19.03 0.12
N SER A 159 -9.04 -17.93 -0.60
CA SER A 159 -10.17 -17.07 -0.93
C SER A 159 -11.30 -17.81 -1.63
N LYS A 160 -10.98 -18.66 -2.59
CA LYS A 160 -11.98 -19.44 -3.31
C LYS A 160 -12.78 -20.36 -2.40
N LYS A 161 -12.19 -20.87 -1.30
CA LYS A 161 -12.86 -21.72 -0.33
C LYS A 161 -13.83 -20.98 0.61
N VAL A 162 -13.54 -19.71 0.88
CA VAL A 162 -14.40 -18.87 1.75
C VAL A 162 -15.63 -18.37 0.97
N HIS A 163 -15.51 -18.30 -0.34
CA HIS A 163 -16.54 -17.77 -1.23
C HIS A 163 -17.82 -18.60 -1.25
N ASP A 164 -17.73 -19.92 -1.19
CA ASP A 164 -18.92 -20.81 -1.17
C ASP A 164 -19.87 -20.53 0.02
N LYS A 165 -19.42 -19.77 1.03
CA LYS A 165 -20.24 -19.35 2.18
C LYS A 165 -20.87 -17.95 2.02
N PHE A 166 -20.43 -17.13 1.05
CA PHE A 166 -20.93 -15.77 0.84
C PHE A 166 -21.80 -15.59 -0.42
N ASP A 167 -22.18 -16.67 -1.07
CA ASP A 167 -22.92 -16.66 -2.36
C ASP A 167 -24.31 -15.98 -2.31
N ASN A 168 -24.81 -15.62 -1.12
CA ASN A 168 -26.12 -15.01 -0.93
C ASN A 168 -26.15 -13.47 -1.01
N LEU A 169 -25.00 -12.80 -1.27
CA LEU A 169 -24.89 -11.33 -1.30
C LEU A 169 -24.47 -10.76 -2.66
N SER A 170 -24.55 -11.56 -3.74
CA SER A 170 -24.15 -11.09 -5.06
C SER A 170 -25.18 -10.12 -5.65
N SER A 171 -24.91 -8.83 -5.56
CA SER A 171 -25.51 -7.84 -6.45
C SER A 171 -25.07 -8.15 -7.89
N ASN A 172 -26.04 -8.31 -8.80
CA ASN A 172 -25.81 -8.42 -10.24
C ASN A 172 -25.20 -7.10 -10.75
N VAL A 173 -23.87 -7.00 -10.76
CA VAL A 173 -23.18 -5.87 -11.38
C VAL A 173 -23.09 -6.14 -12.88
N ASP A 174 -23.70 -5.26 -13.67
CA ASP A 174 -23.73 -5.33 -15.13
C ASP A 174 -22.28 -5.32 -15.71
N ILE A 175 -22.04 -6.12 -16.74
CA ILE A 175 -20.71 -6.28 -17.37
C ILE A 175 -20.18 -4.95 -17.89
N SER A 176 -21.07 -4.04 -18.35
CA SER A 176 -20.73 -2.69 -18.80
C SER A 176 -20.11 -1.82 -17.70
N GLN A 177 -20.43 -2.08 -16.43
CA GLN A 177 -19.90 -1.33 -15.28
C GLN A 177 -18.50 -1.79 -14.86
N LYS A 178 -18.07 -3.00 -15.23
CA LYS A 178 -16.75 -3.53 -14.83
C LYS A 178 -15.60 -2.66 -15.31
N TRP A 179 -15.63 -2.20 -16.56
CA TRP A 179 -14.62 -1.31 -17.10
C TRP A 179 -14.57 0.03 -16.36
N ILE A 180 -15.73 0.59 -16.02
CA ILE A 180 -15.83 1.85 -15.30
C ILE A 180 -15.22 1.72 -13.89
N ILE A 181 -15.47 0.61 -13.20
CA ILE A 181 -14.93 0.33 -11.86
C ILE A 181 -13.39 0.22 -11.92
N TRP A 182 -12.86 -0.54 -12.87
CA TRP A 182 -11.41 -0.66 -13.07
C TRP A 182 -10.76 0.68 -13.41
N ARG A 183 -11.34 1.42 -14.34
CA ARG A 183 -10.86 2.76 -14.70
C ARG A 183 -10.84 3.70 -13.48
N ASN A 184 -11.91 3.71 -12.71
CA ASN A 184 -12.02 4.57 -11.53
C ASN A 184 -11.03 4.15 -10.43
N LEU A 185 -10.80 2.85 -10.25
CA LEU A 185 -9.78 2.34 -9.32
C LEU A 185 -8.37 2.81 -9.75
N LEU A 186 -8.03 2.68 -11.01
CA LEU A 186 -6.72 3.12 -11.52
C LEU A 186 -6.55 4.63 -11.42
N ILE A 187 -7.58 5.41 -11.76
CA ILE A 187 -7.54 6.87 -11.63
C ILE A 187 -7.37 7.27 -10.17
N SER A 188 -8.14 6.69 -9.25
CA SER A 188 -8.03 7.01 -7.83
C SER A 188 -6.67 6.61 -7.27
N LEU A 189 -6.07 5.50 -7.70
CA LEU A 189 -4.71 5.12 -7.34
C LEU A 189 -3.68 6.16 -7.82
N VAL A 190 -3.75 6.56 -9.09
CA VAL A 190 -2.84 7.58 -9.63
C VAL A 190 -2.98 8.90 -8.87
N VAL A 191 -4.20 9.35 -8.61
CA VAL A 191 -4.45 10.58 -7.84
C VAL A 191 -3.93 10.46 -6.41
N LEU A 192 -4.09 9.29 -5.78
CA LEU A 192 -3.55 9.01 -4.45
C LEU A 192 -2.02 9.12 -4.42
N LEU A 193 -1.34 8.53 -5.38
CA LEU A 193 0.12 8.59 -5.49
C LEU A 193 0.62 10.02 -5.78
N VAL A 194 -0.05 10.75 -6.68
CA VAL A 194 0.27 12.16 -6.99
C VAL A 194 0.04 13.05 -5.78
N SER A 195 -1.05 12.86 -5.03
CA SER A 195 -1.33 13.64 -3.83
C SER A 195 -0.30 13.38 -2.71
N ALA A 196 0.13 12.13 -2.54
CA ALA A 196 1.20 11.81 -1.60
C ALA A 196 2.51 12.50 -1.99
N GLN A 197 2.90 12.48 -3.27
CA GLN A 197 4.08 13.19 -3.77
C GLN A 197 3.97 14.71 -3.60
N LEU A 198 2.79 15.27 -3.80
CA LEU A 198 2.54 16.71 -3.61
C LEU A 198 2.73 17.14 -2.14
N ILE A 199 2.30 16.30 -1.20
CA ILE A 199 2.52 16.53 0.25
C ILE A 199 4.02 16.48 0.58
N VAL A 200 4.75 15.48 0.06
CA VAL A 200 6.21 15.38 0.25
C VAL A 200 6.91 16.61 -0.31
N TYR A 201 6.57 17.01 -1.55
CA TYR A 201 7.15 18.20 -2.17
C TYR A 201 6.87 19.50 -1.39
N ALA A 202 5.69 19.59 -0.76
CA ALA A 202 5.34 20.74 0.06
C ALA A 202 6.12 20.78 1.40
N GLY A 203 6.66 19.66 1.85
CA GLY A 203 7.40 19.53 3.10
C GLY A 203 8.91 19.73 2.95
N VAL A 204 9.44 19.79 1.72
CA VAL A 204 10.85 20.00 1.39
C VAL A 204 11.09 21.46 1.02
#